data_0e05adce3add81f0afbaa7c88506cb3b
#
_entry.id   0e05adce3add81f0afbaa7c88506cb3b
#
_cell.length_a   1.000
_cell.length_b   1.000
_cell.length_c   1.000
_cell.angle_alpha   90.00
_cell.angle_beta   90.00
_cell.angle_gamma   90.00
#
_symmetry.space_group_name_H-M   'P 1'
#
loop_
_entity.id
_entity.type
_entity.pdbx_description
1 polymer ?
#
loop_
_entity_poly.entity_id
_entity_poly.type
_entity_poly.pdbx_seq_one_letter_code
_entity_poly.pdbx_strand_id
1 'polypeptide(L)'
;MKHSVMLTITSLLSVLLFTIHLTDDIVRGWEPGGLSNLIGGVLIMVVWLYGALVLAERRSGYVIMLLGSLLALAVPVLHMKGKGVGVASGIANSSGGLRFVWTLIALGVIGLFSAILSARGLWSLQWGQSR
;
A
#
# COMPACT_ATOMS: atom_id res chain seq x y z
N MET A 1 -13.64 -18.52 -0.52
CA MET A 1 -13.63 -17.28 -1.31
C MET A 1 -12.63 -17.44 -2.44
N LYS A 2 -12.95 -16.97 -3.66
CA LYS A 2 -12.02 -17.06 -4.80
C LYS A 2 -10.76 -16.23 -4.50
N HIS A 3 -9.58 -16.73 -4.92
CA HIS A 3 -8.29 -16.06 -4.71
C HIS A 3 -8.27 -14.61 -5.23
N SER A 4 -8.85 -14.38 -6.42
CA SER A 4 -8.95 -13.04 -7.02
C SER A 4 -9.78 -12.07 -6.16
N VAL A 5 -10.88 -12.54 -5.57
CA VAL A 5 -11.73 -11.73 -4.68
C VAL A 5 -10.97 -11.33 -3.42
N MET A 6 -10.24 -12.27 -2.79
CA MET A 6 -9.42 -11.97 -1.61
C MET A 6 -8.35 -10.93 -1.94
N LEU A 7 -7.68 -11.08 -3.08
CA LEU A 7 -6.65 -10.14 -3.51
C LEU A 7 -7.23 -8.75 -3.81
N THR A 8 -8.39 -8.68 -4.48
CA THR A 8 -9.07 -7.40 -4.72
C THR A 8 -9.43 -6.72 -3.40
N ILE A 9 -10.02 -7.44 -2.44
CA ILE A 9 -10.38 -6.89 -1.13
C ILE A 9 -9.14 -6.37 -0.39
N THR A 10 -8.07 -7.16 -0.32
CA THR A 10 -6.84 -6.74 0.38
C THR A 10 -6.17 -5.56 -0.30
N SER A 11 -6.18 -5.50 -1.64
CA SER A 11 -5.68 -4.35 -2.39
C SER A 11 -6.51 -3.09 -2.13
N LEU A 12 -7.83 -3.17 -2.11
CA LEU A 12 -8.70 -2.04 -1.79
C LEU A 12 -8.51 -1.54 -0.36
N LEU A 13 -8.35 -2.46 0.60
CA LEU A 13 -8.02 -2.11 1.98
C LEU A 13 -6.65 -1.44 2.08
N SER A 14 -5.65 -1.91 1.34
CA SER A 14 -4.34 -1.28 1.29
C SER A 14 -4.41 0.14 0.72
N VAL A 15 -5.16 0.35 -0.36
CA VAL A 15 -5.37 1.69 -0.94
C VAL A 15 -6.08 2.61 0.04
N LEU A 16 -7.11 2.11 0.74
CA LEU A 16 -7.82 2.88 1.76
C LEU A 16 -6.89 3.30 2.92
N LEU A 17 -6.12 2.35 3.45
CA LEU A 17 -5.17 2.63 4.53
C LEU A 17 -4.06 3.58 4.08
N PHE A 18 -3.56 3.42 2.86
CA PHE A 18 -2.58 4.33 2.27
C PHE A 18 -3.15 5.75 2.11
N THR A 19 -4.42 5.88 1.68
CA THR A 19 -5.11 7.18 1.59
C THR A 19 -5.23 7.84 2.96
N ILE A 20 -5.64 7.09 3.97
CA ILE A 20 -5.76 7.59 5.35
C ILE A 20 -4.38 8.04 5.86
N HIS A 21 -3.35 7.23 5.64
CA HIS A 21 -1.99 7.54 6.03
C HIS A 21 -1.47 8.81 5.35
N LEU A 22 -1.58 8.91 4.03
CA LEU A 22 -1.14 10.09 3.27
C LEU A 22 -1.89 11.36 3.70
N THR A 23 -3.20 11.24 3.97
CA THR A 23 -4.00 12.35 4.50
C THR A 23 -3.50 12.81 5.87
N ASP A 24 -3.18 11.86 6.74
CA ASP A 24 -2.65 12.15 8.08
C ASP A 24 -1.27 12.83 8.00
N ASP A 25 -0.40 12.39 7.09
CA ASP A 25 0.90 13.02 6.82
C ASP A 25 0.75 14.47 6.34
N ILE A 26 -0.16 14.71 5.41
CA ILE A 26 -0.42 16.08 4.90
C ILE A 26 -0.95 16.99 6.01
N VAL A 27 -1.95 16.53 6.75
CA VAL A 27 -2.58 17.33 7.83
C VAL A 27 -1.57 17.66 8.93
N ARG A 28 -0.62 16.77 9.20
CA ARG A 28 0.43 16.99 10.21
C ARG A 28 1.63 17.79 9.67
N GLY A 29 1.70 18.04 8.38
CA GLY A 29 2.85 18.66 7.76
C GLY A 29 4.11 17.78 7.74
N TRP A 30 3.94 16.45 7.78
CA TRP A 30 5.03 15.47 7.73
C TRP A 30 5.38 15.03 6.32
N GLU A 31 4.59 15.43 5.37
CA GLU A 31 4.80 15.13 3.97
C GLU A 31 5.90 16.05 3.39
N PRO A 32 7.11 15.53 3.04
CA PRO A 32 8.26 16.38 2.70
C PRO A 32 8.28 16.88 1.26
N GLY A 33 7.49 16.30 0.37
CA GLY A 33 7.60 16.54 -1.08
C GLY A 33 6.57 17.52 -1.65
N GLY A 34 5.67 18.03 -0.84
CA GLY A 34 4.66 18.99 -1.27
C GLY A 34 3.77 18.47 -2.40
N LEU A 35 3.39 19.35 -3.33
CA LEU A 35 2.44 19.04 -4.41
C LEU A 35 2.92 17.89 -5.32
N SER A 36 4.20 17.79 -5.60
CA SER A 36 4.75 16.72 -6.45
C SER A 36 4.53 15.33 -5.85
N ASN A 37 4.77 15.17 -4.55
CA ASN A 37 4.55 13.92 -3.85
C ASN A 37 3.07 13.58 -3.75
N LEU A 38 2.21 14.58 -3.53
CA LEU A 38 0.77 14.40 -3.52
C LEU A 38 0.25 13.88 -4.87
N ILE A 39 0.66 14.52 -5.96
CA ILE A 39 0.31 14.07 -7.32
C ILE A 39 0.82 12.64 -7.55
N GLY A 40 2.07 12.36 -7.21
CA GLY A 40 2.65 11.01 -7.30
C GLY A 40 1.86 9.97 -6.52
N GLY A 41 1.51 10.27 -5.27
CA GLY A 41 0.71 9.41 -4.42
C GLY A 41 -0.68 9.11 -5.00
N VAL A 42 -1.36 10.15 -5.51
CA VAL A 42 -2.67 10.01 -6.16
C VAL A 42 -2.57 9.14 -7.42
N LEU A 43 -1.57 9.36 -8.27
CA LEU A 43 -1.36 8.57 -9.48
C LEU A 43 -1.10 7.09 -9.15
N ILE A 44 -0.29 6.80 -8.15
CA ILE A 44 -0.03 5.44 -7.68
C ILE A 44 -1.34 4.77 -7.22
N MET A 45 -2.16 5.47 -6.44
CA MET A 45 -3.45 4.94 -5.98
C MET A 45 -4.41 4.66 -7.14
N VAL A 46 -4.48 5.55 -8.13
CA VAL A 46 -5.32 5.36 -9.34
C VAL A 46 -4.87 4.14 -10.13
N VAL A 47 -3.57 3.98 -10.37
CA VAL A 47 -3.01 2.81 -11.07
C VAL A 47 -3.28 1.53 -10.27
N TRP A 48 -3.12 1.58 -8.97
CA TRP A 48 -3.38 0.42 -8.10
C TRP A 48 -4.87 0.03 -8.10
N LEU A 49 -5.78 1.00 -7.99
CA LEU A 49 -7.23 0.76 -8.13
C LEU A 49 -7.58 0.17 -9.49
N TYR A 50 -7.01 0.70 -10.57
CA TYR A 50 -7.20 0.15 -11.91
C TYR A 50 -6.73 -1.31 -11.99
N GLY A 51 -5.56 -1.61 -11.44
CA GLY A 51 -5.05 -2.98 -11.35
C GLY A 51 -5.98 -3.92 -10.58
N ALA A 52 -6.51 -3.46 -9.45
CA ALA A 52 -7.35 -4.26 -8.56
C ALA A 52 -8.79 -4.46 -9.09
N LEU A 53 -9.37 -3.46 -9.76
CA LEU A 53 -10.78 -3.47 -10.17
C LEU A 53 -10.97 -3.89 -11.64
N VAL A 54 -10.08 -3.45 -12.52
CA VAL A 54 -10.23 -3.67 -13.97
C VAL A 54 -9.38 -4.83 -14.48
N LEU A 55 -8.20 -5.00 -13.90
CA LEU A 55 -7.22 -5.99 -14.32
C LEU A 55 -7.06 -7.16 -13.34
N ALA A 56 -7.99 -7.34 -12.40
CA ALA A 56 -7.87 -8.24 -11.23
C ALA A 56 -7.41 -9.69 -11.56
N GLU A 57 -7.83 -10.24 -12.69
CA GLU A 57 -7.50 -11.61 -13.10
C GLU A 57 -6.43 -11.68 -14.21
N ARG A 58 -5.90 -10.52 -14.61
CA ARG A 58 -4.87 -10.44 -15.64
C ARG A 58 -3.47 -10.40 -15.01
N ARG A 59 -2.47 -10.88 -15.75
CA ARG A 59 -1.07 -10.82 -15.32
C ARG A 59 -0.65 -9.40 -14.95
N SER A 60 -1.02 -8.41 -15.75
CA SER A 60 -0.75 -6.99 -15.47
C SER A 60 -1.37 -6.52 -14.16
N GLY A 61 -2.60 -6.95 -13.85
CA GLY A 61 -3.27 -6.64 -12.58
C GLY A 61 -2.51 -7.21 -11.39
N TYR A 62 -2.10 -8.47 -11.46
CA TYR A 62 -1.26 -9.08 -10.39
C TYR A 62 0.07 -8.34 -10.21
N VAL A 63 0.72 -7.91 -11.29
CA VAL A 63 1.96 -7.13 -11.21
C VAL A 63 1.71 -5.79 -10.54
N ILE A 64 0.68 -5.05 -10.95
CA ILE A 64 0.32 -3.76 -10.35
C ILE A 64 0.00 -3.91 -8.86
N MET A 65 -0.82 -4.91 -8.49
CA MET A 65 -1.18 -5.17 -7.10
C MET A 65 0.04 -5.59 -6.27
N LEU A 66 0.97 -6.35 -6.84
CA LEU A 66 2.22 -6.71 -6.18
C LEU A 66 3.09 -5.47 -5.91
N LEU A 67 3.29 -4.61 -6.91
CA LEU A 67 4.08 -3.38 -6.75
C LEU A 67 3.44 -2.43 -5.72
N GLY A 68 2.12 -2.24 -5.78
CA GLY A 68 1.39 -1.46 -4.78
C GLY A 68 1.52 -2.05 -3.36
N SER A 69 1.45 -3.37 -3.23
CA SER A 69 1.61 -4.05 -1.94
C SER A 69 3.04 -3.91 -1.38
N LEU A 70 4.05 -3.96 -2.24
CA LEU A 70 5.45 -3.71 -1.84
C LEU A 70 5.64 -2.25 -1.37
N LEU A 71 4.99 -1.30 -2.04
CA LEU A 71 4.97 0.08 -1.60
C LEU A 71 4.32 0.21 -0.21
N ALA A 72 3.16 -0.43 0.01
CA ALA A 72 2.49 -0.46 1.31
C ALA A 72 3.39 -1.01 2.42
N LEU A 73 4.22 -2.01 2.11
CA LEU A 73 5.22 -2.56 3.04
C LEU A 73 6.39 -1.60 3.29
N ALA A 74 6.78 -0.82 2.30
CA ALA A 74 7.88 0.13 2.44
C ALA A 74 7.52 1.32 3.35
N VAL A 75 6.27 1.77 3.34
CA VAL A 75 5.82 2.95 4.11
C VAL A 75 6.13 2.82 5.61
N PRO A 76 5.73 1.75 6.35
CA PRO A 76 6.10 1.60 7.76
C PRO A 76 7.60 1.63 8.00
N VAL A 77 8.38 1.01 7.10
CA VAL A 77 9.85 0.95 7.22
C VAL A 77 10.46 2.35 7.06
N LEU A 78 9.96 3.16 6.13
CA LEU A 78 10.40 4.54 5.92
C LEU A 78 10.13 5.39 7.17
N HIS A 79 8.95 5.26 7.77
CA HIS A 79 8.61 5.98 9.00
C HIS A 79 9.36 5.50 10.24
N MET A 80 9.82 4.26 10.28
CA MET A 80 10.60 3.72 11.40
C MET A 80 12.09 4.01 11.27
N LYS A 81 12.64 4.02 10.05
CA LYS A 81 14.10 4.11 9.81
C LYS A 81 14.54 5.40 9.12
N GLY A 82 13.61 6.20 8.62
CA GLY A 82 13.90 7.45 7.92
C GLY A 82 14.43 8.54 8.86
N LYS A 83 14.74 9.70 8.27
CA LYS A 83 15.11 10.92 8.98
C LYS A 83 14.10 12.01 8.63
N GLY A 84 13.56 12.69 9.61
CA GLY A 84 12.62 13.78 9.37
C GLY A 84 11.48 13.84 10.39
N VAL A 85 10.52 14.68 10.14
CA VAL A 85 9.44 15.01 11.10
C VAL A 85 8.48 13.85 11.31
N GLY A 86 8.17 13.09 10.26
CA GLY A 86 7.24 11.95 10.31
C GLY A 86 7.85 10.62 10.77
N VAL A 87 8.99 10.65 11.46
CA VAL A 87 9.69 9.45 11.93
C VAL A 87 9.44 9.19 13.40
N ALA A 88 9.82 8.00 13.86
CA ALA A 88 9.50 7.44 15.17
C ALA A 88 9.61 8.43 16.35
N SER A 89 10.64 9.25 16.42
CA SER A 89 10.83 10.25 17.49
C SER A 89 9.80 11.40 17.43
N GLY A 90 9.45 11.86 16.23
CA GLY A 90 8.43 12.89 16.03
C GLY A 90 7.02 12.34 16.28
N ILE A 91 6.75 11.11 15.85
CA ILE A 91 5.47 10.43 16.05
C ILE A 91 5.18 10.21 17.53
N ALA A 92 6.16 9.74 18.30
CA ALA A 92 6.01 9.42 19.72
C ALA A 92 5.58 10.64 20.57
N ASN A 93 5.97 11.85 20.15
CA ASN A 93 5.69 13.10 20.85
C ASN A 93 4.49 13.88 20.28
N SER A 94 3.80 13.33 19.26
CA SER A 94 2.67 14.02 18.61
C SER A 94 1.32 13.60 19.18
N SER A 95 0.37 14.53 19.19
CA SER A 95 -1.04 14.21 19.47
C SER A 95 -1.56 13.27 18.38
N GLY A 96 -2.21 12.16 18.75
CA GLY A 96 -2.73 11.16 17.81
C GLY A 96 -1.68 10.24 17.18
N GLY A 97 -0.45 10.23 17.70
CA GLY A 97 0.61 9.32 17.25
C GLY A 97 0.22 7.83 17.31
N LEU A 98 -0.61 7.46 18.28
CA LEU A 98 -1.13 6.09 18.39
C LEU A 98 -1.95 5.69 17.15
N ARG A 99 -2.87 6.55 16.67
CA ARG A 99 -3.67 6.29 15.46
C ARG A 99 -2.76 6.15 14.24
N PHE A 100 -1.79 7.02 14.11
CA PHE A 100 -0.82 7.00 13.02
C PHE A 100 -0.04 5.68 13.00
N VAL A 101 0.50 5.25 14.13
CA VAL A 101 1.24 3.97 14.27
C VAL A 101 0.34 2.78 13.92
N TRP A 102 -0.90 2.75 14.39
CA TRP A 102 -1.85 1.68 14.06
C TRP A 102 -2.17 1.62 12.57
N THR A 103 -2.32 2.77 11.92
CA THR A 103 -2.52 2.83 10.46
C THR A 103 -1.33 2.26 9.71
N LEU A 104 -0.09 2.58 10.14
CA LEU A 104 1.13 2.02 9.56
C LEU A 104 1.23 0.50 9.74
N ILE A 105 0.93 0.00 10.95
CA ILE A 105 0.93 -1.44 11.22
C ILE A 105 -0.10 -2.15 10.35
N ALA A 106 -1.33 -1.64 10.32
CA ALA A 106 -2.39 -2.20 9.50
C ALA A 106 -2.02 -2.23 8.02
N LEU A 107 -1.47 -1.12 7.50
CA LEU A 107 -0.99 -1.01 6.12
C LEU A 107 0.10 -2.06 5.82
N GLY A 108 1.07 -2.22 6.72
CA GLY A 108 2.13 -3.22 6.59
C GLY A 108 1.59 -4.65 6.58
N VAL A 109 0.70 -5.01 7.50
CA VAL A 109 0.11 -6.36 7.60
C VAL A 109 -0.74 -6.68 6.36
N ILE A 110 -1.65 -5.78 5.98
CA ILE A 110 -2.51 -5.97 4.80
C ILE A 110 -1.67 -5.98 3.52
N GLY A 111 -0.67 -5.09 3.42
CA GLY A 111 0.29 -5.06 2.31
C GLY A 111 1.05 -6.37 2.16
N LEU A 112 1.55 -6.95 3.25
CA LEU A 112 2.22 -8.25 3.24
C LEU A 112 1.29 -9.36 2.72
N PHE A 113 0.07 -9.41 3.23
CA PHE A 113 -0.91 -10.40 2.81
C PHE A 113 -1.27 -10.24 1.32
N SER A 114 -1.49 -9.01 0.87
CA SER A 114 -1.75 -8.69 -0.53
C SER A 114 -0.56 -9.05 -1.45
N ALA A 115 0.68 -8.82 -1.01
CA ALA A 115 1.89 -9.19 -1.74
C ALA A 115 1.99 -10.71 -1.94
N ILE A 116 1.73 -11.48 -0.88
CA ILE A 116 1.73 -12.95 -0.95
C ILE A 116 0.66 -13.44 -1.94
N LEU A 117 -0.55 -12.90 -1.86
CA LEU A 117 -1.63 -13.28 -2.79
C LEU A 117 -1.29 -12.90 -4.24
N SER A 118 -0.72 -11.73 -4.48
CA SER A 118 -0.31 -11.28 -5.81
C SER A 118 0.78 -12.18 -6.40
N ALA A 119 1.80 -12.51 -5.59
CA ALA A 119 2.88 -13.40 -6.00
C ALA A 119 2.36 -14.81 -6.33
N ARG A 120 1.46 -15.36 -5.49
CA ARG A 120 0.82 -16.66 -5.75
C ARG A 120 -0.03 -16.64 -7.02
N GLY A 121 -0.75 -15.54 -7.27
CA GLY A 121 -1.53 -15.37 -8.49
C GLY A 121 -0.66 -15.36 -9.74
N LEU A 122 0.44 -14.60 -9.72
CA LEU A 122 1.42 -14.59 -10.81
C LEU A 122 2.02 -15.98 -11.05
N TRP A 123 2.39 -16.68 -9.98
CA TRP A 123 2.92 -18.04 -10.08
C TRP A 123 1.92 -19.00 -10.72
N SER A 124 0.66 -18.99 -10.29
CA SER A 124 -0.38 -19.88 -10.84
C SER A 124 -0.62 -19.65 -12.34
N LEU A 125 -0.52 -18.40 -12.82
CA LEU A 125 -0.65 -18.08 -14.24
C LEU A 125 0.51 -18.62 -15.08
N GLN A 126 1.73 -18.66 -14.53
CA GLN A 126 2.89 -19.22 -15.24
C GLN A 126 2.76 -20.73 -15.43
N TRP A 127 2.32 -21.44 -14.40
CA TRP A 127 2.19 -22.91 -14.46
C TRP A 127 0.92 -23.36 -15.21
N GLY A 128 -0.12 -22.53 -15.28
CA GLY A 128 -1.33 -22.82 -16.05
C GLY A 128 -1.13 -22.70 -17.58
N GLN A 129 -0.14 -21.94 -18.03
CA GLN A 129 0.18 -21.79 -19.45
C GLN A 129 1.15 -22.88 -19.99
N SER A 130 1.74 -23.66 -19.11
CA SER A 130 2.68 -24.74 -19.47
C SER A 130 2.01 -26.12 -19.63
N ARG A 131 0.68 -26.17 -19.57
CA ARG A 131 -0.15 -27.34 -19.85
C ARG A 131 -1.07 -27.11 -21.06
#